data_0dc8b848d0fbad15ef5bb1391211a19b
#
_entry.id   0dc8b848d0fbad15ef5bb1391211a19b
#
_cell.length_a   1.000
_cell.length_b   1.000
_cell.length_c   1.000
_cell.angle_alpha   90.00
_cell.angle_beta   90.00
_cell.angle_gamma   90.00
#
_symmetry.space_group_name_H-M   'P 1'
#
loop_
_entity.id
_entity.type
_entity.pdbx_description
1 polymer ?
#
loop_
_entity_poly.entity_id
_entity_poly.type
_entity_poly.pdbx_seq_one_letter_code
_entity_poly.pdbx_strand_id
1 'polypeptide(L)'
;MKTLIKKSFIQIVYGVLQYTTKQATIKSGSILIIAPHPDDEIIGTGGLIVKKLREGCKVNIVFLTDGECSGASPNKEETKQARISLSEKIAIKLGIPTGNLYRMHLPDAFVPKRGEPGFADAVNKLAHLIDKIDPSAIFATHFLDHWPFDHVACSQIATEAVIKLSKPNPELSGGSSVNQPYKKPELWLYWVWAWYFFRPWKFHKLNFKSLYRLDINGEIAQKRELMDIYLQPRSPEGKPWSGVLPEAMIFPYSKPTEILEKIEY
;
A
#
# COMPACT_ATOMS: atom_id res chain seq x y z
N MET A 1 -11.27 12.94 -25.02
CA MET A 1 -12.01 13.95 -24.24
C MET A 1 -12.21 13.53 -22.78
N LYS A 2 -12.82 12.38 -22.44
CA LYS A 2 -13.06 11.93 -21.05
C LYS A 2 -11.79 11.82 -20.19
N THR A 3 -10.70 11.29 -20.74
CA THR A 3 -9.41 11.14 -20.03
C THR A 3 -8.76 12.48 -19.70
N LEU A 4 -8.81 13.45 -20.62
CA LEU A 4 -8.27 14.79 -20.42
C LEU A 4 -9.02 15.52 -19.29
N ILE A 5 -10.35 15.51 -19.32
CA ILE A 5 -11.19 16.12 -18.27
C ILE A 5 -10.86 15.49 -16.91
N LYS A 6 -10.68 14.17 -16.87
CA LYS A 6 -10.34 13.47 -15.64
C LYS A 6 -8.95 13.83 -15.11
N LYS A 7 -7.94 13.93 -15.97
CA LYS A 7 -6.59 14.40 -15.60
C LYS A 7 -6.64 15.83 -15.05
N SER A 8 -7.36 16.74 -15.72
CA SER A 8 -7.52 18.13 -15.25
C SER A 8 -8.18 18.18 -13.87
N PHE A 9 -9.23 17.39 -13.65
CA PHE A 9 -9.86 17.29 -12.33
C PHE A 9 -8.90 16.77 -11.26
N ILE A 10 -8.17 15.69 -11.54
CA ILE A 10 -7.16 15.13 -10.64
C ILE A 10 -6.07 16.17 -10.34
N GLN A 11 -5.65 16.95 -11.34
CA GLN A 11 -4.66 18.02 -11.17
C GLN A 11 -5.17 19.11 -10.20
N ILE A 12 -6.44 19.48 -10.28
CA ILE A 12 -7.06 20.45 -9.36
C ILE A 12 -7.08 19.87 -7.94
N VAL A 13 -7.55 18.63 -7.76
CA VAL A 13 -7.59 17.96 -6.45
C VAL A 13 -6.17 17.84 -5.87
N TYR A 14 -5.20 17.45 -6.68
CA TYR A 14 -3.80 17.39 -6.28
C TYR A 14 -3.30 18.75 -5.80
N GLY A 15 -3.56 19.84 -6.55
CA GLY A 15 -3.21 21.19 -6.14
C GLY A 15 -3.85 21.59 -4.81
N VAL A 16 -5.15 21.32 -4.63
CA VAL A 16 -5.84 21.60 -3.35
C VAL A 16 -5.16 20.85 -2.20
N LEU A 17 -4.90 19.56 -2.34
CA LEU A 17 -4.27 18.77 -1.29
C LEU A 17 -2.84 19.22 -0.97
N GLN A 18 -2.08 19.67 -1.97
CA GLN A 18 -0.76 20.28 -1.77
C GLN A 18 -0.78 21.49 -0.82
N TYR A 19 -1.80 22.33 -0.94
CA TYR A 19 -1.91 23.55 -0.12
C TYR A 19 -2.64 23.34 1.21
N THR A 20 -3.55 22.39 1.28
CA THR A 20 -4.41 22.20 2.47
C THR A 20 -3.88 21.16 3.45
N THR A 21 -2.98 20.25 3.01
CA THR A 21 -2.46 19.19 3.87
C THR A 21 -1.13 19.61 4.52
N LYS A 22 -0.89 19.08 5.72
CA LYS A 22 0.37 19.24 6.45
C LYS A 22 1.44 18.30 5.90
N GLN A 23 2.72 18.66 6.09
CA GLN A 23 3.83 17.77 5.80
C GLN A 23 3.79 16.55 6.76
N ALA A 24 3.91 15.34 6.21
CA ALA A 24 4.01 14.13 7.00
C ALA A 24 5.39 14.05 7.69
N THR A 25 5.37 13.76 8.98
CA THR A 25 6.55 13.36 9.74
C THR A 25 6.35 11.94 10.20
N ILE A 26 7.08 11.00 9.61
CA ILE A 26 6.96 9.57 9.84
C ILE A 26 8.13 9.13 10.72
N LYS A 27 7.82 8.38 11.78
CA LYS A 27 8.83 7.85 12.70
C LYS A 27 9.93 7.10 11.97
N SER A 28 11.16 7.27 12.44
CA SER A 28 12.31 6.47 12.01
C SER A 28 12.25 5.05 12.58
N GLY A 29 13.00 4.12 11.99
CA GLY A 29 13.09 2.73 12.43
C GLY A 29 12.55 1.75 11.38
N SER A 30 11.93 0.66 11.81
CA SER A 30 11.32 -0.32 10.91
C SER A 30 9.97 0.18 10.41
N ILE A 31 9.70 0.10 9.10
CA ILE A 31 8.38 0.36 8.54
C ILE A 31 7.84 -0.89 7.85
N LEU A 32 6.52 -0.99 7.79
CA LEU A 32 5.79 -2.06 7.13
C LEU A 32 4.83 -1.48 6.09
N ILE A 33 5.00 -1.87 4.82
CA ILE A 33 4.05 -1.57 3.75
C ILE A 33 3.17 -2.80 3.53
N ILE A 34 1.86 -2.63 3.58
CA ILE A 34 0.87 -3.67 3.30
C ILE A 34 0.21 -3.33 1.98
N ALA A 35 0.44 -4.13 0.96
CA ALA A 35 -0.09 -3.95 -0.39
C ALA A 35 -1.07 -5.07 -0.72
N PRO A 36 -2.25 -4.77 -1.29
CA PRO A 36 -3.16 -5.78 -1.80
C PRO A 36 -2.49 -6.65 -2.86
N HIS A 37 -1.82 -6.02 -3.83
CA HIS A 37 -1.18 -6.67 -4.97
C HIS A 37 0.25 -6.19 -5.17
N PRO A 38 1.12 -7.00 -5.83
CA PRO A 38 2.45 -6.55 -6.26
C PRO A 38 2.33 -5.45 -7.33
N ASP A 39 2.61 -4.23 -7.01
CA ASP A 39 2.67 -2.94 -7.69
C ASP A 39 2.11 -1.79 -6.83
N ASP A 40 1.13 -2.06 -5.98
CA ASP A 40 0.49 -1.05 -5.13
C ASP A 40 1.47 -0.38 -4.16
N GLU A 41 2.47 -1.12 -3.65
CA GLU A 41 3.51 -0.60 -2.75
C GLU A 41 4.36 0.46 -3.43
N ILE A 42 4.62 0.29 -4.73
CA ILE A 42 5.43 1.24 -5.49
C ILE A 42 4.57 2.40 -6.01
N ILE A 43 3.39 2.09 -6.52
CA ILE A 43 2.46 3.12 -7.01
C ILE A 43 2.11 4.06 -5.87
N GLY A 44 1.65 3.53 -4.75
CA GLY A 44 1.17 4.33 -3.62
C GLY A 44 2.26 4.95 -2.74
N THR A 45 3.35 4.20 -2.49
CA THR A 45 4.38 4.55 -1.49
C THR A 45 5.82 4.40 -1.97
N GLY A 46 6.06 4.31 -3.28
CA GLY A 46 7.41 4.10 -3.82
C GLY A 46 8.39 5.20 -3.43
N GLY A 47 7.96 6.46 -3.37
CA GLY A 47 8.78 7.57 -2.91
C GLY A 47 9.07 7.50 -1.41
N LEU A 48 8.06 7.15 -0.60
CA LEU A 48 8.23 6.87 0.83
C LEU A 48 9.25 5.76 1.07
N ILE A 49 9.14 4.64 0.35
CA ILE A 49 10.06 3.50 0.48
C ILE A 49 11.50 3.95 0.20
N VAL A 50 11.74 4.61 -0.94
CA VAL A 50 13.08 5.12 -1.31
C VAL A 50 13.61 6.08 -0.26
N LYS A 51 12.79 7.02 0.21
CA LYS A 51 13.16 8.00 1.22
C LYS A 51 13.56 7.32 2.53
N LYS A 52 12.75 6.36 3.01
CA LYS A 52 13.02 5.64 4.26
C LYS A 52 14.28 4.75 4.17
N LEU A 53 14.54 4.12 3.04
CA LEU A 53 15.79 3.39 2.80
C LEU A 53 17.01 4.32 2.85
N ARG A 54 16.93 5.51 2.25
CA ARG A 54 18.01 6.53 2.34
C ARG A 54 18.23 7.06 3.76
N GLU A 55 17.17 7.09 4.58
CA GLU A 55 17.25 7.42 6.01
C GLU A 55 17.79 6.25 6.86
N GLY A 56 18.16 5.11 6.27
CA GLY A 56 18.67 3.93 6.97
C GLY A 56 17.57 3.13 7.67
N CYS A 57 16.31 3.36 7.37
CA CYS A 57 15.20 2.61 7.95
C CYS A 57 15.11 1.19 7.36
N LYS A 58 14.70 0.22 8.17
CA LYS A 58 14.34 -1.10 7.69
C LYS A 58 12.96 -1.06 7.03
N VAL A 59 12.87 -1.49 5.77
CA VAL A 59 11.61 -1.59 5.03
C VAL A 59 11.19 -3.04 4.93
N ASN A 60 9.93 -3.32 5.28
CA ASN A 60 9.28 -4.61 5.15
C ASN A 60 8.04 -4.43 4.27
N ILE A 61 7.73 -5.41 3.43
CA ILE A 61 6.57 -5.38 2.52
C ILE A 61 5.78 -6.67 2.70
N VAL A 62 4.48 -6.55 2.89
CA VAL A 62 3.51 -7.66 2.91
C VAL A 62 2.58 -7.51 1.73
N PHE A 63 2.53 -8.52 0.87
CA PHE A 63 1.52 -8.65 -0.18
C PHE A 63 0.38 -9.53 0.32
N LEU A 64 -0.86 -9.05 0.23
CA LEU A 64 -2.01 -9.86 0.62
C LEU A 64 -2.29 -10.95 -0.40
N THR A 65 -2.22 -10.64 -1.69
CA THR A 65 -2.39 -11.57 -2.83
C THR A 65 -1.13 -11.63 -3.68
N ASP A 66 -1.09 -12.53 -4.62
CA ASP A 66 -0.02 -12.61 -5.63
C ASP A 66 -0.41 -11.89 -6.94
N GLY A 67 -1.62 -11.32 -7.03
CA GLY A 67 -2.08 -10.49 -8.14
C GLY A 67 -2.44 -11.29 -9.40
N GLU A 68 -2.85 -12.55 -9.26
CA GLU A 68 -3.11 -13.48 -10.37
C GLU A 68 -4.32 -13.12 -11.23
N CYS A 69 -5.19 -12.20 -10.77
CA CYS A 69 -6.40 -11.78 -11.47
C CYS A 69 -6.26 -10.45 -12.24
N SER A 70 -5.04 -9.99 -12.54
CA SER A 70 -4.83 -8.74 -13.28
C SER A 70 -5.38 -8.74 -14.71
N GLY A 71 -5.71 -9.92 -15.26
CA GLY A 71 -6.18 -10.08 -16.63
C GLY A 71 -5.07 -9.95 -17.69
N ALA A 72 -3.80 -10.04 -17.28
CA ALA A 72 -2.65 -9.98 -18.18
C ALA A 72 -2.55 -11.21 -19.07
N SER A 73 -2.77 -12.40 -18.51
CA SER A 73 -2.82 -13.68 -19.20
C SER A 73 -4.09 -14.45 -18.81
N PRO A 74 -4.61 -15.33 -19.66
CA PRO A 74 -5.65 -16.31 -19.29
C PRO A 74 -5.13 -17.33 -18.27
N ASN A 75 -3.81 -17.55 -18.23
CA ASN A 75 -3.15 -18.41 -17.24
C ASN A 75 -2.84 -17.62 -15.96
N LYS A 76 -3.66 -17.82 -14.92
CA LYS A 76 -3.49 -17.14 -13.63
C LYS A 76 -2.17 -17.48 -12.93
N GLU A 77 -1.69 -18.71 -13.04
CA GLU A 77 -0.42 -19.11 -12.41
C GLU A 77 0.76 -18.43 -13.10
N GLU A 78 0.74 -18.27 -14.43
CA GLU A 78 1.73 -17.50 -15.15
C GLU A 78 1.75 -16.03 -14.71
N THR A 79 0.57 -15.42 -14.58
CA THR A 79 0.43 -14.04 -14.07
C THR A 79 0.99 -13.90 -12.66
N LYS A 80 0.65 -14.83 -11.77
CA LYS A 80 1.16 -14.91 -10.40
C LYS A 80 2.69 -14.94 -10.38
N GLN A 81 3.30 -15.88 -11.08
CA GLN A 81 4.75 -16.05 -11.09
C GLN A 81 5.47 -14.80 -11.67
N ALA A 82 4.93 -14.23 -12.72
CA ALA A 82 5.46 -12.98 -13.30
C ALA A 82 5.43 -11.82 -12.27
N ARG A 83 4.31 -11.62 -11.57
CA ARG A 83 4.16 -10.54 -10.58
C ARG A 83 5.02 -10.77 -9.34
N ILE A 84 5.17 -12.00 -8.89
CA ILE A 84 6.13 -12.37 -7.83
C ILE A 84 7.54 -11.98 -8.25
N SER A 85 7.98 -12.41 -9.44
CA SER A 85 9.31 -12.10 -9.97
C SER A 85 9.57 -10.60 -10.11
N LEU A 86 8.57 -9.81 -10.56
CA LEU A 86 8.68 -8.36 -10.65
C LEU A 86 8.87 -7.70 -9.28
N SER A 87 8.12 -8.14 -8.26
CA SER A 87 8.28 -7.61 -6.90
C SER A 87 9.63 -7.95 -6.27
N GLU A 88 10.16 -9.15 -6.54
CA GLU A 88 11.51 -9.55 -6.12
C GLU A 88 12.59 -8.72 -6.83
N LYS A 89 12.44 -8.48 -8.13
CA LYS A 89 13.35 -7.60 -8.89
C LYS A 89 13.38 -6.19 -8.32
N ILE A 90 12.24 -5.66 -7.89
CA ILE A 90 12.15 -4.37 -7.21
C ILE A 90 12.86 -4.39 -5.87
N ALA A 91 12.64 -5.42 -5.06
CA ALA A 91 13.31 -5.56 -3.77
C ALA A 91 14.84 -5.59 -3.93
N ILE A 92 15.35 -6.36 -4.90
CA ILE A 92 16.77 -6.42 -5.23
C ILE A 92 17.28 -5.02 -5.63
N LYS A 93 16.57 -4.32 -6.53
CA LYS A 93 16.96 -2.97 -6.96
C LYS A 93 16.98 -1.96 -5.82
N LEU A 94 16.13 -2.13 -4.82
CA LEU A 94 16.05 -1.29 -3.61
C LEU A 94 17.02 -1.72 -2.50
N GLY A 95 17.68 -2.86 -2.64
CA GLY A 95 18.51 -3.44 -1.56
C GLY A 95 17.68 -3.95 -0.37
N ILE A 96 16.40 -4.25 -0.56
CA ILE A 96 15.54 -4.85 0.44
C ILE A 96 15.82 -6.36 0.49
N PRO A 97 16.23 -6.92 1.63
CA PRO A 97 16.44 -8.35 1.77
C PRO A 97 15.16 -9.15 1.45
N THR A 98 15.29 -10.31 0.80
CA THR A 98 14.13 -11.18 0.49
C THR A 98 13.36 -11.62 1.72
N GLY A 99 14.03 -11.79 2.87
CA GLY A 99 13.40 -12.07 4.16
C GLY A 99 12.51 -10.95 4.71
N ASN A 100 12.53 -9.77 4.07
CA ASN A 100 11.64 -8.65 4.41
C ASN A 100 10.43 -8.54 3.45
N LEU A 101 10.31 -9.47 2.50
CA LEU A 101 9.12 -9.63 1.64
C LEU A 101 8.28 -10.78 2.17
N TYR A 102 7.06 -10.48 2.53
CA TYR A 102 6.09 -11.45 3.07
C TYR A 102 4.91 -11.58 2.11
N ARG A 103 4.34 -12.78 2.00
CA ARG A 103 3.15 -13.05 1.19
C ARG A 103 2.11 -13.78 2.02
N MET A 104 0.89 -13.28 1.98
CA MET A 104 -0.23 -13.92 2.67
C MET A 104 -0.94 -14.95 1.79
N HIS A 105 -0.76 -14.88 0.47
CA HIS A 105 -1.39 -15.77 -0.51
C HIS A 105 -2.92 -15.86 -0.35
N LEU A 106 -3.55 -14.71 -0.05
CA LEU A 106 -5.00 -14.62 -0.07
C LEU A 106 -5.48 -14.63 -1.54
N PRO A 107 -6.70 -15.10 -1.82
CA PRO A 107 -7.20 -15.17 -3.18
C PRO A 107 -7.39 -13.78 -3.78
N ASP A 108 -6.74 -13.50 -4.90
CA ASP A 108 -6.84 -12.23 -5.62
C ASP A 108 -8.26 -12.00 -6.14
N ALA A 109 -8.76 -10.78 -6.05
CA ALA A 109 -10.14 -10.35 -6.28
C ALA A 109 -11.16 -10.84 -5.23
N PHE A 110 -10.74 -11.63 -4.23
CA PHE A 110 -11.60 -12.23 -3.20
C PHE A 110 -10.99 -12.13 -1.79
N VAL A 111 -10.16 -11.12 -1.54
CA VAL A 111 -9.64 -10.85 -0.18
C VAL A 111 -10.83 -10.60 0.75
N PRO A 112 -10.96 -11.36 1.87
CA PRO A 112 -12.13 -11.27 2.73
C PRO A 112 -12.23 -9.90 3.40
N LYS A 113 -13.42 -9.30 3.37
CA LYS A 113 -13.77 -8.07 4.07
C LYS A 113 -14.39 -8.37 5.44
N ARG A 114 -14.49 -7.33 6.26
CA ARG A 114 -15.13 -7.44 7.58
C ARG A 114 -16.53 -8.06 7.47
N GLY A 115 -16.75 -9.12 8.26
CA GLY A 115 -17.98 -9.90 8.27
C GLY A 115 -18.00 -11.07 7.27
N GLU A 116 -17.01 -11.22 6.41
CA GLU A 116 -16.89 -12.35 5.48
C GLU A 116 -16.07 -13.51 6.08
N PRO A 117 -16.32 -14.75 5.69
CA PRO A 117 -15.48 -15.90 6.08
C PRO A 117 -14.01 -15.67 5.73
N GLY A 118 -13.10 -16.06 6.64
CA GLY A 118 -11.65 -15.88 6.45
C GLY A 118 -11.11 -14.51 6.86
N PHE A 119 -11.96 -13.49 7.12
CA PHE A 119 -11.49 -12.18 7.56
C PHE A 119 -10.72 -12.25 8.87
N ALA A 120 -11.25 -12.95 9.88
CA ALA A 120 -10.59 -13.08 11.18
C ALA A 120 -9.23 -13.79 11.06
N ASP A 121 -9.13 -14.79 10.20
CA ASP A 121 -7.87 -15.52 9.96
C ASP A 121 -6.84 -14.63 9.28
N ALA A 122 -7.26 -13.83 8.29
CA ALA A 122 -6.39 -12.85 7.64
C ALA A 122 -5.88 -11.79 8.63
N VAL A 123 -6.76 -11.27 9.51
CA VAL A 123 -6.40 -10.35 10.59
C VAL A 123 -5.38 -10.98 11.54
N ASN A 124 -5.61 -12.22 11.98
CA ASN A 124 -4.71 -12.93 12.90
C ASN A 124 -3.33 -13.16 12.27
N LYS A 125 -3.30 -13.60 11.03
CA LYS A 125 -2.07 -13.82 10.27
C LYS A 125 -1.25 -12.54 10.12
N LEU A 126 -1.92 -11.42 9.79
CA LEU A 126 -1.26 -10.12 9.67
C LEU A 126 -0.81 -9.59 11.03
N ALA A 127 -1.63 -9.72 12.09
CA ALA A 127 -1.25 -9.31 13.44
C ALA A 127 0.02 -10.04 13.91
N HIS A 128 0.12 -11.35 13.67
CA HIS A 128 1.33 -12.12 13.99
C HIS A 128 2.57 -11.62 13.21
N LEU A 129 2.41 -11.26 11.95
CA LEU A 129 3.51 -10.67 11.17
C LEU A 129 3.92 -9.29 11.71
N ILE A 130 2.96 -8.44 12.07
CA ILE A 130 3.21 -7.12 12.66
C ILE A 130 3.97 -7.27 13.98
N ASP A 131 3.55 -8.17 14.84
CA ASP A 131 4.23 -8.46 16.12
C ASP A 131 5.67 -8.92 15.91
N LYS A 132 5.89 -9.84 14.97
CA LYS A 132 7.24 -10.35 14.60
C LYS A 132 8.15 -9.26 14.03
N ILE A 133 7.62 -8.35 13.21
CA ILE A 133 8.38 -7.28 12.52
C ILE A 133 8.65 -6.10 13.46
N ASP A 134 7.78 -5.84 14.41
CA ASP A 134 7.76 -4.69 15.34
C ASP A 134 8.01 -3.35 14.62
N PRO A 135 7.15 -2.97 13.66
CA PRO A 135 7.34 -1.75 12.90
C PRO A 135 6.97 -0.51 13.72
N SER A 136 7.69 0.60 13.52
CA SER A 136 7.34 1.91 14.09
C SER A 136 6.19 2.60 13.35
N ALA A 137 6.00 2.26 12.05
CA ALA A 137 4.92 2.75 11.23
C ALA A 137 4.48 1.69 10.21
N ILE A 138 3.16 1.64 9.98
CA ILE A 138 2.48 0.72 9.06
C ILE A 138 1.75 1.54 8.03
N PHE A 139 1.81 1.11 6.77
CA PHE A 139 1.14 1.74 5.64
C PHE A 139 0.26 0.70 4.94
N ALA A 140 -1.02 1.02 4.75
CA ALA A 140 -1.98 0.18 4.03
C ALA A 140 -2.77 1.03 3.02
N THR A 141 -3.46 0.39 2.08
CA THR A 141 -4.32 1.12 1.14
C THR A 141 -5.48 1.83 1.84
N HIS A 142 -5.95 2.90 1.25
CA HIS A 142 -7.00 3.74 1.82
C HIS A 142 -8.39 3.13 1.63
N PHE A 143 -9.28 3.29 2.60
CA PHE A 143 -10.67 2.80 2.54
C PHE A 143 -11.53 3.44 1.42
N LEU A 144 -11.09 4.56 0.82
CA LEU A 144 -11.70 5.14 -0.37
C LEU A 144 -11.24 4.49 -1.69
N ASP A 145 -10.29 3.59 -1.65
CA ASP A 145 -9.87 2.78 -2.79
C ASP A 145 -10.90 1.68 -3.07
N HIS A 146 -12.09 2.07 -3.53
CA HIS A 146 -13.22 1.16 -3.68
C HIS A 146 -13.08 0.11 -4.78
N TRP A 147 -12.05 0.19 -5.59
CA TRP A 147 -11.76 -0.73 -6.67
C TRP A 147 -10.25 -0.83 -6.89
N PRO A 148 -9.70 -2.04 -7.00
CA PRO A 148 -10.32 -3.35 -6.67
C PRO A 148 -10.78 -3.44 -5.21
N PHE A 149 -11.76 -4.32 -4.91
CA PHE A 149 -12.31 -4.46 -3.55
C PHE A 149 -11.27 -4.91 -2.52
N ASP A 150 -10.20 -5.58 -2.97
CA ASP A 150 -9.08 -6.02 -2.14
C ASP A 150 -8.37 -4.85 -1.44
N HIS A 151 -8.41 -3.64 -2.02
CA HIS A 151 -7.87 -2.44 -1.39
C HIS A 151 -8.64 -2.04 -0.13
N VAL A 152 -9.97 -2.13 -0.17
CA VAL A 152 -10.82 -1.89 1.02
C VAL A 152 -10.59 -2.99 2.05
N ALA A 153 -10.50 -4.26 1.61
CA ALA A 153 -10.20 -5.38 2.49
C ALA A 153 -8.82 -5.21 3.17
N CYS A 154 -7.80 -4.78 2.43
CA CYS A 154 -6.48 -4.47 2.95
C CYS A 154 -6.54 -3.42 4.07
N SER A 155 -7.24 -2.31 3.83
CA SER A 155 -7.46 -1.27 4.84
C SER A 155 -8.12 -1.82 6.11
N GLN A 156 -9.15 -2.66 5.96
CA GLN A 156 -9.88 -3.26 7.09
C GLN A 156 -9.03 -4.26 7.87
N ILE A 157 -8.33 -5.17 7.17
CA ILE A 157 -7.46 -6.17 7.77
C ILE A 157 -6.31 -5.50 8.54
N ALA A 158 -5.65 -4.50 7.92
CA ALA A 158 -4.57 -3.77 8.57
C ALA A 158 -5.03 -3.03 9.84
N THR A 159 -6.16 -2.33 9.77
CA THR A 159 -6.71 -1.60 10.90
C THR A 159 -7.08 -2.54 12.06
N GLU A 160 -7.78 -3.64 11.78
CA GLU A 160 -8.15 -4.63 12.81
C GLU A 160 -6.95 -5.33 13.41
N ALA A 161 -5.93 -5.66 12.60
CA ALA A 161 -4.70 -6.29 13.08
C ALA A 161 -3.97 -5.38 14.08
N VAL A 162 -3.88 -4.08 13.77
CA VAL A 162 -3.24 -3.10 14.65
C VAL A 162 -4.07 -2.86 15.93
N ILE A 163 -5.40 -2.77 15.82
CA ILE A 163 -6.30 -2.66 16.98
C ILE A 163 -6.18 -3.89 17.90
N LYS A 164 -6.11 -5.09 17.30
CA LYS A 164 -5.96 -6.34 18.05
C LYS A 164 -4.69 -6.34 18.89
N LEU A 165 -3.54 -5.92 18.31
CA LEU A 165 -2.27 -5.83 19.03
C LEU A 165 -2.24 -4.72 20.10
N SER A 166 -3.09 -3.72 19.98
CA SER A 166 -3.17 -2.64 20.96
C SER A 166 -3.89 -3.03 22.25
N LYS A 167 -4.56 -4.19 22.29
CA LYS A 167 -5.22 -4.74 23.47
C LYS A 167 -4.29 -5.74 24.16
N PRO A 168 -4.25 -5.79 25.51
CA PRO A 168 -3.52 -6.84 26.20
C PRO A 168 -4.04 -8.21 25.72
N ASN A 169 -3.20 -9.00 25.08
CA ASN A 169 -3.55 -10.33 24.60
C ASN A 169 -2.59 -11.37 25.19
N PRO A 170 -3.07 -12.23 26.12
CA PRO A 170 -2.25 -13.28 26.74
C PRO A 170 -1.73 -14.32 25.71
N GLU A 171 -2.43 -14.52 24.59
CA GLU A 171 -2.10 -15.53 23.59
C GLU A 171 -0.92 -15.10 22.65
N LEU A 172 -0.69 -13.79 22.51
CA LEU A 172 0.41 -13.26 21.67
C LEU A 172 1.69 -12.98 22.49
N SER A 173 1.58 -12.86 23.80
CA SER A 173 2.72 -12.68 24.71
C SER A 173 3.40 -14.02 25.01
N GLY A 174 4.03 -14.63 24.05
CA GLY A 174 4.87 -15.83 24.22
C GLY A 174 6.04 -15.55 25.16
N GLY A 175 5.79 -15.52 26.48
CA GLY A 175 6.80 -15.65 27.53
C GLY A 175 7.77 -14.48 27.78
N SER A 176 7.63 -13.35 27.09
CA SER A 176 8.48 -12.18 27.33
C SER A 176 7.78 -11.19 28.23
N SER A 177 8.32 -11.03 29.44
CA SER A 177 8.02 -10.07 30.51
C SER A 177 6.79 -9.17 30.34
N VAL A 178 5.80 -9.41 31.18
CA VAL A 178 4.48 -8.77 31.32
C VAL A 178 4.50 -7.23 31.52
N ASN A 179 5.65 -6.57 31.45
CA ASN A 179 5.81 -5.18 31.90
C ASN A 179 6.29 -4.15 30.86
N GLN A 180 6.39 -4.49 29.56
CA GLN A 180 6.62 -3.44 28.59
C GLN A 180 5.31 -3.15 27.83
N PRO A 181 4.81 -1.89 27.87
CA PRO A 181 3.65 -1.52 27.09
C PRO A 181 3.97 -1.70 25.60
N TYR A 182 3.10 -2.43 24.87
CA TYR A 182 3.20 -2.57 23.42
C TYR A 182 3.35 -1.19 22.77
N LYS A 183 4.44 -0.97 22.09
CA LYS A 183 4.71 0.31 21.41
C LYS A 183 3.83 0.38 20.17
N LYS A 184 2.73 1.12 20.27
CA LYS A 184 1.79 1.35 19.17
C LYS A 184 2.51 1.85 17.92
N PRO A 185 2.49 1.13 16.78
CA PRO A 185 2.97 1.67 15.50
C PRO A 185 2.06 2.80 15.03
N GLU A 186 2.58 3.75 14.24
CA GLU A 186 1.72 4.67 13.52
C GLU A 186 1.01 3.92 12.39
N LEU A 187 -0.29 4.14 12.20
CA LEU A 187 -1.04 3.61 11.06
C LEU A 187 -1.33 4.73 10.08
N TRP A 188 -0.92 4.52 8.84
CA TRP A 188 -1.09 5.43 7.72
C TRP A 188 -1.78 4.72 6.56
N LEU A 189 -2.73 5.41 5.89
CA LEU A 189 -3.37 4.90 4.70
C LEU A 189 -2.91 5.68 3.46
N TYR A 190 -2.52 4.97 2.41
CA TYR A 190 -2.08 5.55 1.15
C TYR A 190 -3.08 5.31 0.03
N TRP A 191 -3.07 6.19 -0.97
CA TRP A 191 -3.99 6.14 -2.09
C TRP A 191 -3.37 5.39 -3.26
N VAL A 192 -4.18 4.55 -3.93
CA VAL A 192 -3.87 3.95 -5.23
C VAL A 192 -4.99 4.31 -6.23
N TRP A 193 -6.13 3.68 -6.15
CA TRP A 193 -7.26 3.96 -7.02
C TRP A 193 -8.13 5.13 -6.55
N ALA A 194 -7.98 5.60 -5.34
CA ALA A 194 -8.77 6.70 -4.78
C ALA A 194 -8.71 7.94 -5.68
N TRP A 195 -7.55 8.29 -6.22
CA TRP A 195 -7.41 9.38 -7.19
C TRP A 195 -8.31 9.22 -8.42
N TYR A 196 -8.39 8.00 -8.96
CA TYR A 196 -9.15 7.72 -10.17
C TYR A 196 -10.65 7.70 -9.92
N PHE A 197 -11.10 7.17 -8.76
CA PHE A 197 -12.52 7.07 -8.39
C PHE A 197 -13.02 8.24 -7.58
N PHE A 198 -12.14 9.19 -7.22
CA PHE A 198 -12.54 10.37 -6.50
C PHE A 198 -13.53 11.22 -7.30
N ARG A 199 -14.57 11.74 -6.61
CA ARG A 199 -15.61 12.59 -7.18
C ARG A 199 -15.76 13.85 -6.33
N PRO A 200 -16.12 15.03 -6.91
CA PRO A 200 -16.26 16.28 -6.16
C PRO A 200 -17.17 16.15 -4.94
N TRP A 201 -18.29 15.44 -5.07
CA TRP A 201 -19.23 15.24 -3.97
C TRP A 201 -18.72 14.30 -2.87
N LYS A 202 -17.55 13.69 -3.02
CA LYS A 202 -16.92 12.86 -1.98
C LYS A 202 -15.93 13.65 -1.09
N PHE A 203 -15.72 14.94 -1.35
CA PHE A 203 -14.83 15.76 -0.53
C PHE A 203 -15.21 15.76 0.96
N HIS A 204 -16.51 15.69 1.26
CA HIS A 204 -16.98 15.60 2.65
C HIS A 204 -16.56 14.33 3.37
N LYS A 205 -16.12 13.29 2.65
CA LYS A 205 -15.60 12.04 3.23
C LYS A 205 -14.12 12.12 3.61
N LEU A 206 -13.42 13.17 3.19
CA LEU A 206 -12.02 13.37 3.53
C LEU A 206 -11.92 14.11 4.86
N ASN A 207 -11.20 13.52 5.78
CA ASN A 207 -10.80 14.22 6.99
C ASN A 207 -9.50 14.99 6.75
N PHE A 208 -9.61 16.23 6.32
CA PHE A 208 -8.45 17.08 6.03
C PHE A 208 -7.51 17.29 7.23
N LYS A 209 -7.97 17.04 8.46
CA LYS A 209 -7.13 17.14 9.66
C LYS A 209 -6.17 15.96 9.80
N SER A 210 -6.54 14.78 9.26
CA SER A 210 -5.75 13.55 9.27
C SER A 210 -4.99 13.32 7.95
N LEU A 211 -5.23 14.16 6.91
CA LEU A 211 -4.51 14.09 5.65
C LEU A 211 -3.17 14.82 5.72
N TYR A 212 -2.16 14.17 5.19
CA TYR A 212 -0.79 14.67 5.12
C TYR A 212 -0.23 14.48 3.71
N ARG A 213 0.71 15.35 3.34
CA ARG A 213 1.54 15.16 2.15
C ARG A 213 2.94 14.74 2.55
N LEU A 214 3.51 13.82 1.81
CA LEU A 214 4.93 13.48 1.89
C LEU A 214 5.63 14.03 0.65
N ASP A 215 6.58 14.93 0.84
CA ASP A 215 7.44 15.41 -0.24
C ASP A 215 8.46 14.31 -0.60
N ILE A 216 8.42 13.91 -1.87
CA ILE A 216 9.29 12.90 -2.47
C ILE A 216 10.04 13.47 -3.70
N ASN A 217 10.27 14.78 -3.73
CA ASN A 217 10.92 15.42 -4.89
C ASN A 217 12.30 14.81 -5.17
N GLY A 218 13.06 14.49 -4.13
CA GLY A 218 14.35 13.79 -4.26
C GLY A 218 14.26 12.33 -4.69
N GLU A 219 13.11 11.69 -4.55
CA GLU A 219 12.87 10.27 -4.78
C GLU A 219 12.07 9.98 -6.06
N ILE A 220 11.44 11.00 -6.66
CA ILE A 220 10.47 10.81 -7.75
C ILE A 220 11.08 10.15 -9.00
N ALA A 221 12.33 10.45 -9.33
CA ALA A 221 13.00 9.83 -10.46
C ALA A 221 13.13 8.31 -10.26
N GLN A 222 13.61 7.91 -9.07
CA GLN A 222 13.76 6.49 -8.73
C GLN A 222 12.39 5.80 -8.60
N LYS A 223 11.38 6.48 -8.03
CA LYS A 223 10.00 5.95 -8.00
C LYS A 223 9.49 5.62 -9.40
N ARG A 224 9.69 6.50 -10.38
CA ARG A 224 9.26 6.25 -11.78
C ARG A 224 9.96 5.03 -12.39
N GLU A 225 11.26 4.89 -12.17
CA GLU A 225 11.99 3.69 -12.62
C GLU A 225 11.45 2.40 -12.00
N LEU A 226 11.07 2.43 -10.71
CA LEU A 226 10.46 1.28 -10.04
C LEU A 226 9.05 0.98 -10.58
N MET A 227 8.25 2.02 -10.84
CA MET A 227 6.94 1.86 -11.50
C MET A 227 7.09 1.23 -12.88
N ASP A 228 8.09 1.62 -13.67
CA ASP A 228 8.34 1.05 -15.00
C ASP A 228 8.66 -0.45 -14.95
N ILE A 229 9.30 -0.94 -13.89
CA ILE A 229 9.54 -2.38 -13.70
C ILE A 229 8.23 -3.16 -13.63
N TYR A 230 7.17 -2.60 -13.06
CA TYR A 230 5.85 -3.23 -13.01
C TYR A 230 5.02 -2.99 -14.28
N LEU A 231 5.06 -1.78 -14.82
CA LEU A 231 4.10 -1.33 -15.83
C LEU A 231 4.52 -1.63 -17.28
N GLN A 232 5.82 -1.83 -17.55
CA GLN A 232 6.31 -2.05 -18.91
C GLN A 232 6.36 -3.51 -19.34
N PRO A 233 6.78 -4.49 -18.50
CA PRO A 233 6.82 -5.89 -18.91
C PRO A 233 5.44 -6.43 -19.26
N ARG A 234 5.39 -7.20 -20.34
CA ARG A 234 4.13 -7.67 -20.91
C ARG A 234 4.07 -9.18 -20.96
N SER A 235 2.86 -9.68 -20.83
CA SER A 235 2.51 -11.07 -21.08
C SER A 235 2.61 -11.41 -22.58
N PRO A 236 2.58 -12.69 -22.95
CA PRO A 236 2.49 -13.11 -24.35
C PRO A 236 1.31 -12.47 -25.11
N GLU A 237 0.23 -12.14 -24.42
CA GLU A 237 -0.95 -11.44 -24.96
C GLU A 237 -0.73 -9.93 -25.15
N GLY A 238 0.47 -9.42 -24.88
CA GLY A 238 0.83 -8.01 -25.04
C GLY A 238 0.30 -7.06 -23.96
N LYS A 239 -0.33 -7.58 -22.90
CA LYS A 239 -0.81 -6.76 -21.77
C LYS A 239 0.26 -6.67 -20.67
N PRO A 240 0.34 -5.53 -19.94
CA PRO A 240 1.20 -5.44 -18.76
C PRO A 240 0.82 -6.50 -17.72
N TRP A 241 1.80 -7.09 -17.04
CA TRP A 241 1.54 -8.05 -15.96
C TRP A 241 0.72 -7.46 -14.80
N SER A 242 0.84 -6.15 -14.56
CA SER A 242 0.02 -5.39 -13.61
C SER A 242 -1.41 -5.10 -14.10
N GLY A 243 -1.77 -5.59 -15.29
CA GLY A 243 -3.01 -5.21 -15.96
C GLY A 243 -2.92 -3.86 -16.66
N VAL A 244 -4.00 -3.47 -17.35
CA VAL A 244 -4.06 -2.20 -18.07
C VAL A 244 -4.54 -1.10 -17.13
N LEU A 245 -3.61 -0.31 -16.61
CA LEU A 245 -3.92 0.81 -15.73
C LEU A 245 -4.25 2.08 -16.54
N PRO A 246 -5.36 2.78 -16.22
CA PRO A 246 -5.70 4.03 -16.91
C PRO A 246 -4.62 5.11 -16.70
N GLU A 247 -4.24 5.82 -17.76
CA GLU A 247 -3.25 6.89 -17.69
C GLU A 247 -3.61 7.98 -16.66
N ALA A 248 -4.90 8.30 -16.52
CA ALA A 248 -5.37 9.24 -15.52
C ALA A 248 -5.24 8.72 -14.08
N MET A 249 -5.21 7.40 -13.88
CA MET A 249 -4.93 6.79 -12.57
C MET A 249 -3.45 6.93 -12.23
N ILE A 250 -2.54 6.68 -13.18
CA ILE A 250 -1.09 6.76 -12.98
C ILE A 250 -0.59 8.21 -12.84
N PHE A 251 -1.28 9.17 -13.45
CA PHE A 251 -0.86 10.57 -13.50
C PHE A 251 -0.44 11.19 -12.14
N PRO A 252 -1.19 11.05 -11.02
CA PRO A 252 -0.79 11.65 -9.75
C PRO A 252 0.49 11.04 -9.17
N TYR A 253 0.81 9.79 -9.50
CA TYR A 253 1.99 9.10 -8.98
C TYR A 253 3.30 9.48 -9.66
N SER A 254 3.20 10.18 -10.79
CA SER A 254 4.35 10.84 -11.43
C SER A 254 4.70 12.19 -10.80
N LYS A 255 3.97 12.63 -9.78
CA LYS A 255 4.17 13.92 -9.08
C LYS A 255 5.05 13.74 -7.84
N PRO A 256 5.72 14.82 -7.39
CA PRO A 256 6.69 14.74 -6.28
C PRO A 256 6.04 14.72 -4.89
N THR A 257 4.82 14.23 -4.78
CA THR A 257 4.09 14.19 -3.49
C THR A 257 3.23 12.94 -3.40
N GLU A 258 3.32 12.24 -2.29
CA GLU A 258 2.40 11.17 -1.90
C GLU A 258 1.43 11.70 -0.83
N ILE A 259 0.16 11.30 -0.92
CA ILE A 259 -0.88 11.67 0.04
C ILE A 259 -1.15 10.49 0.96
N LEU A 260 -1.12 10.78 2.25
CA LEU A 260 -1.29 9.80 3.32
C LEU A 260 -2.37 10.29 4.29
N GLU A 261 -3.14 9.38 4.85
CA GLU A 261 -4.04 9.67 5.97
C GLU A 261 -3.54 8.96 7.22
N LYS A 262 -3.34 9.71 8.32
CA LYS A 262 -2.99 9.14 9.62
C LYS A 262 -4.23 8.69 10.35
N ILE A 263 -4.24 7.45 10.81
CA ILE A 263 -5.35 6.84 11.56
C ILE A 263 -5.01 6.84 13.05
N GLU A 264 -5.91 7.40 13.83
CA GLU A 264 -5.90 7.27 15.29
C GLU A 264 -6.78 6.07 15.67
N TYR A 265 -6.32 5.16 16.54
CA TYR A 265 -7.01 3.93 16.94
C TYR A 265 -6.74 3.56 18.40
#